data_7e1f7a4ce65e9d7f70e35f3934a1e193
#
_entry.id   7e1f7a4ce65e9d7f70e35f3934a1e193
#
_cell.length_a   1.000
_cell.length_b   1.000
_cell.length_c   1.000
_cell.angle_alpha   90.00
_cell.angle_beta   90.00
_cell.angle_gamma   90.00
#
_symmetry.space_group_name_H-M   'P 1'
#
loop_
_entity.id
_entity.type
_entity.pdbx_description
1 polymer ?
#
loop_
_entity_poly.entity_id
_entity_poly.type
_entity_poly.pdbx_seq_one_letter_code
_entity_poly.pdbx_strand_id
1 'polypeptide(L)'
;FDFEKKVIDRLLTNSVFALTWDIGHSKAAKEVDMPYIMAHEDRLIHFHIHDGKENSPKNHLALGDGEIDLQSRLSLAEKCNARCVLETKTIEALQKSVEWMKTVGF
;
A
#
# COMPACT_ATOMS: atom_id res chain seq x y z
N PHE A 1 -1.24 -16.84 -3.76
CA PHE A 1 -0.20 -16.08 -3.04
C PHE A 1 0.86 -16.97 -2.38
N ASP A 2 0.56 -18.24 -2.17
CA ASP A 2 1.51 -19.16 -1.50
C ASP A 2 2.79 -19.40 -2.32
N PHE A 3 2.67 -19.45 -3.65
CA PHE A 3 3.83 -19.59 -4.53
C PHE A 3 4.71 -18.33 -4.45
N GLU A 4 4.07 -17.17 -4.50
CA GLU A 4 4.76 -15.88 -4.45
C GLU A 4 5.49 -15.69 -3.12
N LYS A 5 4.90 -16.14 -2.00
CA LYS A 5 5.57 -16.11 -0.69
C LYS A 5 6.90 -16.85 -0.72
N LYS A 6 6.94 -18.02 -1.32
CA LYS A 6 8.15 -18.84 -1.39
C LYS A 6 9.24 -18.13 -2.18
N VAL A 7 8.86 -17.47 -3.29
CA VAL A 7 9.81 -16.70 -4.10
C VAL A 7 10.31 -15.50 -3.33
N ILE A 8 9.41 -14.75 -2.68
CA ILE A 8 9.77 -13.57 -1.89
C ILE A 8 10.67 -13.97 -0.72
N ASP A 9 10.34 -15.02 -0.01
CA ASP A 9 11.18 -15.52 1.09
C ASP A 9 12.60 -15.79 0.62
N ARG A 10 12.74 -16.39 -0.55
CA ARG A 10 14.03 -16.68 -1.14
C ARG A 10 14.80 -15.38 -1.46
N LEU A 11 14.12 -14.40 -2.05
CA LEU A 11 14.73 -13.11 -2.38
C LEU A 11 15.15 -12.37 -1.11
N LEU A 12 14.34 -12.41 -0.07
CA LEU A 12 14.61 -11.71 1.18
C LEU A 12 15.79 -12.30 1.97
N THR A 13 16.31 -13.45 1.58
CA THR A 13 17.57 -13.95 2.15
C THR A 13 18.75 -13.06 1.79
N ASN A 14 18.62 -12.22 0.76
CA ASN A 14 19.62 -11.24 0.36
C ASN A 14 19.17 -9.85 0.78
N SER A 15 20.03 -9.14 1.50
CA SER A 15 19.68 -7.82 2.07
C SER A 15 19.47 -6.74 1.02
N VAL A 16 19.84 -6.99 -0.24
CA VAL A 16 19.59 -6.02 -1.31
C VAL A 16 18.10 -5.93 -1.67
N PHE A 17 17.33 -6.98 -1.39
CA PHE A 17 15.90 -7.00 -1.66
C PHE A 17 15.10 -6.51 -0.46
N ALA A 18 14.03 -5.78 -0.74
CA ALA A 18 13.09 -5.29 0.27
C ALA A 18 11.68 -5.35 -0.31
N LEU A 19 10.68 -5.00 0.49
CA LEU A 19 9.29 -5.09 0.10
C LEU A 19 8.72 -3.73 -0.29
N THR A 20 7.90 -3.75 -1.34
CA THR A 20 6.99 -2.68 -1.68
C THR A 20 5.57 -3.19 -1.46
N TRP A 21 4.73 -2.43 -0.78
CA TRP A 21 3.32 -2.77 -0.60
C TRP A 21 2.43 -1.83 -1.40
N ASP A 22 1.70 -2.40 -2.33
CA ASP A 22 0.67 -1.67 -3.07
C ASP A 22 -0.66 -1.88 -2.34
N ILE A 23 -1.08 -0.89 -1.58
CA ILE A 23 -2.23 -1.04 -0.69
C ILE A 23 -3.56 -1.09 -1.46
N GLY A 24 -3.64 -0.43 -2.61
CA GLY A 24 -4.85 -0.45 -3.43
C GLY A 24 -5.09 -1.81 -4.08
N HIS A 25 -4.06 -2.39 -4.67
CA HIS A 25 -4.16 -3.73 -5.25
C HIS A 25 -4.34 -4.80 -4.18
N SER A 26 -3.72 -4.63 -3.02
CA SER A 26 -3.93 -5.49 -1.87
C SER A 26 -5.41 -5.52 -1.47
N LYS A 27 -6.04 -4.35 -1.37
CA LYS A 27 -7.48 -4.25 -1.02
C LYS A 27 -8.35 -4.95 -2.05
N ALA A 28 -8.08 -4.76 -3.33
CA ALA A 28 -8.82 -5.45 -4.40
C ALA A 28 -8.74 -6.98 -4.27
N ALA A 29 -7.63 -7.49 -3.77
CA ALA A 29 -7.41 -8.92 -3.51
C ALA A 29 -7.77 -9.32 -2.08
N LYS A 30 -8.63 -8.56 -1.39
CA LYS A 30 -9.10 -8.82 -0.02
C LYS A 30 -7.98 -8.86 1.01
N GLU A 31 -6.88 -8.17 0.74
CA GLU A 31 -5.74 -8.02 1.64
C GLU A 31 -5.14 -9.37 2.08
N VAL A 32 -5.12 -10.35 1.16
CA VAL A 32 -4.57 -11.68 1.44
C VAL A 32 -3.06 -11.64 1.75
N ASP A 33 -2.37 -10.62 1.28
CA ASP A 33 -0.93 -10.42 1.50
C ASP A 33 -0.63 -9.72 2.84
N MET A 34 -1.62 -9.13 3.49
CA MET A 34 -1.40 -8.31 4.67
C MET A 34 -0.69 -9.05 5.82
N PRO A 35 -1.08 -10.27 6.18
CA PRO A 35 -0.36 -10.99 7.26
C PRO A 35 1.12 -11.20 6.93
N TYR A 36 1.45 -11.46 5.67
CA TYR A 36 2.82 -11.63 5.23
C TYR A 36 3.59 -10.31 5.36
N ILE A 37 3.00 -9.22 4.89
CA ILE A 37 3.60 -7.89 4.96
C ILE A 37 3.86 -7.50 6.43
N MET A 38 2.87 -7.71 7.31
CA MET A 38 3.01 -7.39 8.74
C MET A 38 4.12 -8.20 9.41
N ALA A 39 4.32 -9.46 8.98
CA ALA A 39 5.39 -10.29 9.51
C ALA A 39 6.78 -9.85 9.03
N HIS A 40 6.85 -9.00 8.02
CA HIS A 40 8.11 -8.54 7.41
C HIS A 40 8.24 -7.01 7.43
N GLU A 41 7.71 -6.36 8.45
CA GLU A 41 7.78 -4.89 8.58
C GLU A 41 9.20 -4.34 8.48
N ASP A 42 10.17 -5.08 8.99
CA ASP A 42 11.59 -4.69 8.95
C ASP A 42 12.15 -4.60 7.54
N ARG A 43 11.47 -5.17 6.57
CA ARG A 43 11.86 -5.15 5.16
C ARG A 43 10.94 -4.30 4.30
N LEU A 44 9.92 -3.69 4.88
CA LEU A 44 8.92 -2.87 4.19
C LEU A 44 9.41 -1.43 4.09
N ILE A 45 9.85 -1.03 2.89
CA ILE A 45 10.51 0.27 2.69
C ILE A 45 9.80 1.19 1.71
N HIS A 46 8.75 0.71 1.04
CA HIS A 46 8.09 1.46 -0.02
C HIS A 46 6.61 1.09 -0.08
N PHE A 47 5.77 2.09 -0.33
CA PHE A 47 4.34 1.93 -0.50
C PHE A 47 3.89 2.57 -1.80
N HIS A 48 3.04 1.88 -2.53
CA HIS A 48 2.23 2.49 -3.57
C HIS A 48 0.86 2.79 -2.95
N ILE A 49 0.50 4.06 -2.93
CA ILE A 49 -0.67 4.56 -2.22
C ILE A 49 -1.74 4.97 -3.23
N HIS A 50 -2.84 4.26 -3.23
CA HIS A 50 -4.09 4.63 -3.89
C HIS A 50 -5.23 3.92 -3.17
N ASP A 51 -6.42 4.44 -3.28
CA ASP A 51 -7.57 3.81 -2.66
C ASP A 51 -8.16 2.73 -3.56
N GLY A 52 -8.98 1.88 -3.00
CA GLY A 52 -9.56 0.77 -3.72
C GLY A 52 -10.70 0.12 -2.96
N LYS A 53 -11.36 -0.83 -3.62
CA LYS A 53 -12.49 -1.58 -3.07
C LYS A 53 -12.30 -3.07 -3.33
N GLU A 54 -12.79 -3.90 -2.40
CA GLU A 54 -12.75 -5.33 -2.56
C GLU A 54 -13.51 -5.78 -3.80
N ASN A 55 -12.93 -6.74 -4.52
CA ASN A 55 -13.54 -7.36 -5.70
C ASN A 55 -13.96 -6.36 -6.79
N SER A 56 -13.34 -5.19 -6.82
CA SER A 56 -13.63 -4.17 -7.81
C SER A 56 -12.51 -4.08 -8.84
N PRO A 57 -12.82 -3.97 -10.13
CA PRO A 57 -11.80 -3.67 -11.15
C PRO A 57 -11.31 -2.22 -11.06
N LYS A 58 -12.03 -1.37 -10.33
CA LYS A 58 -11.64 0.03 -10.15
C LYS A 58 -10.56 0.12 -9.10
N ASN A 59 -9.41 0.63 -9.50
CA ASN A 59 -8.26 0.85 -8.63
C ASN A 59 -7.68 2.24 -8.92
N HIS A 60 -6.60 2.60 -8.23
CA HIS A 60 -5.97 3.90 -8.32
C HIS A 60 -6.96 5.03 -8.01
N LEU A 61 -7.90 4.77 -7.09
CA LEU A 61 -8.87 5.77 -6.67
C LEU A 61 -8.19 6.85 -5.83
N ALA A 62 -8.76 8.05 -5.86
CA ALA A 62 -8.33 9.11 -4.96
C ALA A 62 -8.53 8.66 -3.50
N LEU A 63 -7.66 9.11 -2.61
CA LEU A 63 -7.75 8.78 -1.20
C LEU A 63 -9.07 9.31 -0.63
N GLY A 64 -9.79 8.43 0.04
CA GLY A 64 -11.11 8.70 0.58
C GLY A 64 -12.26 8.22 -0.30
N ASP A 65 -11.98 7.80 -1.53
CA ASP A 65 -13.02 7.31 -2.44
C ASP A 65 -13.21 5.79 -2.40
N GLY A 66 -12.41 5.09 -1.64
CA GLY A 66 -12.46 3.64 -1.52
C GLY A 66 -12.74 3.17 -0.11
N GLU A 67 -12.30 1.96 0.21
CA GLU A 67 -12.63 1.26 1.46
C GLU A 67 -11.40 0.99 2.34
N ILE A 68 -10.21 1.43 1.94
CA ILE A 68 -8.98 1.14 2.68
C ILE A 68 -8.95 1.96 3.98
N ASP A 69 -8.47 1.34 5.06
CA ASP A 69 -8.11 2.05 6.28
C ASP A 69 -6.79 2.81 6.05
N LEU A 70 -6.90 3.94 5.37
CA LEU A 70 -5.74 4.71 4.92
C LEU A 70 -4.90 5.24 6.08
N GLN A 71 -5.55 5.65 7.18
CA GLN A 71 -4.80 6.18 8.34
C GLN A 71 -3.87 5.11 8.90
N SER A 72 -4.34 3.87 9.03
CA SER A 72 -3.50 2.79 9.54
C SER A 72 -2.35 2.46 8.60
N ARG A 73 -2.59 2.54 7.29
CA ARG A 73 -1.55 2.26 6.29
C ARG A 73 -0.48 3.35 6.26
N LEU A 74 -0.90 4.61 6.33
CA LEU A 74 0.03 5.74 6.37
C LEU A 74 0.82 5.77 7.68
N SER A 75 0.18 5.44 8.79
CA SER A 75 0.86 5.33 10.09
C SER A 75 1.91 4.21 10.06
N LEU A 76 1.61 3.09 9.42
CA LEU A 76 2.58 2.01 9.25
C LEU A 76 3.76 2.47 8.38
N ALA A 77 3.50 3.18 7.29
CA ALA A 77 4.55 3.71 6.43
C ALA A 77 5.48 4.65 7.20
N GLU A 78 4.91 5.50 8.05
CA GLU A 78 5.67 6.41 8.91
C GLU A 78 6.52 5.62 9.92
N LYS A 79 5.92 4.62 10.57
CA LYS A 79 6.63 3.75 11.52
C LYS A 79 7.82 3.05 10.87
N CYS A 80 7.63 2.56 9.65
CA CYS A 80 8.67 1.86 8.88
C CYS A 80 9.68 2.83 8.24
N ASN A 81 9.46 4.14 8.34
CA ASN A 81 10.22 5.15 7.61
C ASN A 81 10.25 4.85 6.11
N ALA A 82 9.13 4.40 5.58
CA ALA A 82 9.00 3.98 4.20
C ALA A 82 8.72 5.18 3.28
N ARG A 83 9.12 5.03 2.03
CA ARG A 83 8.79 5.99 0.98
C ARG A 83 7.41 5.67 0.43
N CYS A 84 6.60 6.69 0.17
CA CYS A 84 5.26 6.53 -0.39
C CYS A 84 5.15 7.26 -1.72
N VAL A 85 4.52 6.60 -2.69
CA VAL A 85 4.19 7.20 -3.99
C VAL A 85 2.67 7.18 -4.13
N LEU A 86 2.08 8.34 -4.41
CA LEU A 86 0.65 8.43 -4.72
C LEU A 86 0.44 8.01 -6.17
N GLU A 87 -0.34 6.95 -6.38
CA GLU A 87 -0.58 6.38 -7.70
C GLU A 87 -2.02 6.60 -8.14
N THR A 88 -2.40 7.84 -8.37
CA THR A 88 -3.69 8.18 -8.95
C THR A 88 -3.54 8.40 -10.46
N LYS A 89 -4.66 8.23 -11.19
CA LYS A 89 -4.62 8.27 -12.66
C LYS A 89 -4.84 9.65 -13.25
N THR A 90 -5.33 10.62 -12.46
CA THR A 90 -5.64 11.95 -12.92
C THR A 90 -5.07 13.01 -12.00
N ILE A 91 -4.91 14.22 -12.51
CA ILE A 91 -4.46 15.36 -11.71
C ILE A 91 -5.51 15.68 -10.64
N GLU A 92 -6.79 15.60 -10.98
CA GLU A 92 -7.88 15.85 -10.05
C GLU A 92 -7.85 14.86 -8.88
N ALA A 93 -7.64 13.58 -9.16
CA ALA A 93 -7.53 12.55 -8.12
C ALA A 93 -6.30 12.77 -7.25
N LEU A 94 -5.20 13.22 -7.82
CA LEU A 94 -3.99 13.55 -7.06
C LEU A 94 -4.24 14.73 -6.11
N GLN A 95 -4.85 15.79 -6.62
CA GLN A 95 -5.19 16.97 -5.80
C GLN A 95 -6.13 16.60 -4.67
N LYS A 96 -7.15 15.82 -4.95
CA LYS A 96 -8.10 15.32 -3.94
C LYS A 96 -7.39 14.49 -2.89
N SER A 97 -6.46 13.65 -3.29
CA SER A 97 -5.68 12.80 -2.38
C SER A 97 -4.82 13.63 -1.45
N VAL A 98 -4.14 14.65 -1.96
CA VAL A 98 -3.31 15.55 -1.16
C VAL A 98 -4.18 16.31 -0.15
N GLU A 99 -5.35 16.81 -0.58
CA GLU A 99 -6.29 17.47 0.33
C GLU A 99 -6.78 16.53 1.43
N TRP A 100 -7.11 15.28 1.07
CA TRP A 100 -7.51 14.28 2.05
C TRP A 100 -6.41 14.05 3.09
N MET A 101 -5.17 13.93 2.66
CA MET A 101 -4.03 13.73 3.56
C MET A 101 -3.89 14.89 4.55
N LYS A 102 -4.09 16.12 4.09
CA LYS A 102 -4.04 17.29 4.97
C LYS A 102 -5.12 17.25 6.03
N THR A 103 -6.32 16.77 5.68
CA THR A 103 -7.43 16.71 6.65
C THR A 103 -7.17 15.71 7.78
N VAL A 104 -6.34 14.69 7.56
CA VAL A 104 -6.01 13.67 8.56
C VAL A 104 -4.62 13.84 9.17
N GLY A 105 -3.93 14.92 8.85
CA GLY A 105 -2.67 15.27 9.51
C GLY A 105 -1.41 14.70 8.87
N PHE A 106 -1.51 14.32 7.60
CA PHE A 106 -0.32 13.87 6.83
C PHE A 106 0.06 14.88 5.72
#